data_5bbd0dd95b241a1e731264d379917026
#
_entry.id   5bbd0dd95b241a1e731264d379917026
#
_cell.length_a   1.000
_cell.length_b   1.000
_cell.length_c   1.000
_cell.angle_alpha   90.00
_cell.angle_beta   90.00
_cell.angle_gamma   90.00
#
_symmetry.space_group_name_H-M   'P 1'
#
loop_
_entity.id
_entity.type
_entity.pdbx_description
1 polymer ?
#
loop_
_entity_poly.entity_id
_entity_poly.type
_entity_poly.pdbx_seq_one_letter_code
_entity_poly.pdbx_strand_id
1 'polypeptide(L)'
;NFGSLPLHFEVQSEEQISATLGSESLVSGLIAGLIGMLLVVAYLLWQYHGLGLVAAGSVLLATGVSYLLVCLLSWTMGYRLSMAGVVGLIISFGVTADSFIVFFERIRDEIREGRTLKSAVSHGWQRAKRTIIVADTVNLACAVVLYFLAVGSVRGFAFTLGLTTVIDLIIVMMFTYPLMIVLTRTKFFGEGKRFS
;
A
#
# COMPACT_ATOMS: atom_id res chain seq x y z
N ASN A 1 17.70 41.60 -33.18
CA ASN A 1 18.79 40.72 -32.73
C ASN A 1 18.74 40.65 -31.21
N PHE A 2 17.93 39.78 -30.70
CA PHE A 2 18.02 39.37 -29.31
C PHE A 2 19.17 38.37 -29.23
N GLY A 3 20.25 38.76 -28.54
CA GLY A 3 21.44 37.97 -28.39
C GLY A 3 21.13 36.58 -27.84
N SER A 4 21.93 35.61 -28.23
CA SER A 4 21.85 34.23 -27.66
C SER A 4 21.89 34.31 -26.15
N LEU A 5 20.92 33.73 -25.51
CA LEU A 5 20.91 33.56 -24.04
C LEU A 5 22.20 32.83 -23.61
N PRO A 6 22.94 33.35 -22.63
CA PRO A 6 24.20 32.73 -22.19
C PRO A 6 24.03 31.44 -21.39
N LEU A 7 22.80 30.89 -21.35
CA LEU A 7 22.46 29.68 -20.64
C LEU A 7 22.15 28.56 -21.64
N HIS A 8 22.85 27.46 -21.54
CA HIS A 8 22.48 26.21 -22.20
C HIS A 8 21.32 25.60 -21.44
N PHE A 9 20.13 25.58 -22.05
CA PHE A 9 18.99 24.84 -21.55
C PHE A 9 19.04 23.43 -22.13
N GLU A 10 19.25 22.44 -21.30
CA GLU A 10 19.05 21.03 -21.65
C GLU A 10 17.65 20.61 -21.23
N VAL A 11 16.83 20.18 -22.18
CA VAL A 11 15.54 19.58 -21.90
C VAL A 11 15.80 18.18 -21.36
N GLN A 12 15.64 17.98 -20.05
CA GLN A 12 15.88 16.68 -19.40
C GLN A 12 14.79 15.65 -19.69
N SER A 13 13.55 16.06 -19.89
CA SER A 13 12.47 15.19 -20.38
C SER A 13 11.30 16.05 -20.85
N GLU A 14 10.75 15.72 -22.00
CA GLU A 14 9.54 16.31 -22.56
C GLU A 14 8.52 15.20 -22.75
N GLU A 15 7.58 15.07 -21.82
CA GLU A 15 6.43 14.17 -21.98
C GLU A 15 5.25 14.99 -22.54
N GLN A 16 5.09 14.99 -23.85
CA GLN A 16 3.90 15.53 -24.52
C GLN A 16 2.81 14.45 -24.58
N ILE A 17 1.95 14.44 -23.57
CA ILE A 17 0.76 13.59 -23.58
C ILE A 17 -0.42 14.46 -23.98
N SER A 18 -1.14 14.09 -25.06
CA SER A 18 -2.38 14.75 -25.42
C SER A 18 -3.40 14.58 -24.30
N ALA A 19 -4.26 15.57 -24.06
CA ALA A 19 -5.25 15.52 -23.00
C ALA A 19 -6.21 14.31 -23.12
N THR A 20 -6.47 13.84 -24.32
CA THR A 20 -7.28 12.65 -24.60
C THR A 20 -6.57 11.36 -24.20
N LEU A 21 -5.32 11.18 -24.57
CA LEU A 21 -4.51 10.01 -24.20
C LEU A 21 -4.29 9.96 -22.68
N GLY A 22 -4.11 11.10 -22.03
CA GLY A 22 -3.96 11.17 -20.57
C GLY A 22 -5.23 10.72 -19.84
N SER A 23 -6.42 11.13 -20.31
CA SER A 23 -7.68 10.74 -19.68
C SER A 23 -8.01 9.26 -19.88
N GLU A 24 -7.79 8.72 -21.08
CA GLU A 24 -8.00 7.30 -21.37
C GLU A 24 -7.09 6.39 -20.54
N SER A 25 -5.84 6.77 -20.42
CA SER A 25 -4.86 6.04 -19.61
C SER A 25 -5.18 6.10 -18.13
N LEU A 26 -5.68 7.25 -17.61
CA LEU A 26 -6.14 7.38 -16.23
C LEU A 26 -7.35 6.46 -15.95
N VAL A 27 -8.33 6.46 -16.82
CA VAL A 27 -9.52 5.61 -16.67
C VAL A 27 -9.12 4.13 -16.70
N SER A 28 -8.28 3.74 -17.64
CA SER A 28 -7.76 2.37 -17.75
C SER A 28 -6.96 1.96 -16.50
N GLY A 29 -6.13 2.86 -15.98
CA GLY A 29 -5.38 2.66 -14.75
C GLY A 29 -6.29 2.50 -13.52
N LEU A 30 -7.33 3.33 -13.39
CA LEU A 30 -8.32 3.22 -12.31
C LEU A 30 -9.09 1.91 -12.38
N ILE A 31 -9.50 1.49 -13.56
CA ILE A 31 -10.19 0.20 -13.76
C ILE A 31 -9.27 -0.95 -13.38
N ALA A 32 -8.02 -0.94 -13.85
CA ALA A 32 -7.04 -1.97 -13.51
C ALA A 32 -6.77 -2.01 -12.00
N GLY A 33 -6.64 -0.85 -11.35
CA GLY A 33 -6.47 -0.73 -9.89
C GLY A 33 -7.67 -1.27 -9.13
N LEU A 34 -8.90 -0.97 -9.58
CA LEU A 34 -10.13 -1.49 -8.97
C LEU A 34 -10.20 -3.01 -9.09
N ILE A 35 -9.92 -3.55 -10.27
CA ILE A 35 -9.89 -5.01 -10.50
C ILE A 35 -8.83 -5.66 -9.61
N GLY A 36 -7.61 -5.12 -9.57
CA GLY A 36 -6.53 -5.62 -8.71
C GLY A 36 -6.91 -5.60 -7.23
N MET A 37 -7.50 -4.51 -6.75
CA MET A 37 -7.99 -4.39 -5.37
C MET A 37 -9.10 -5.41 -5.07
N LEU A 38 -10.05 -5.61 -5.97
CA LEU A 38 -11.12 -6.61 -5.81
C LEU A 38 -10.55 -8.03 -5.74
N LEU A 39 -9.58 -8.36 -6.58
CA LEU A 39 -8.92 -9.66 -6.57
C LEU A 39 -8.17 -9.90 -5.25
N VAL A 40 -7.43 -8.90 -4.76
CA VAL A 40 -6.73 -8.99 -3.46
C VAL A 40 -7.72 -9.17 -2.32
N VAL A 41 -8.79 -8.37 -2.27
CA VAL A 41 -9.83 -8.48 -1.24
C VAL A 41 -10.52 -9.85 -1.31
N ALA A 42 -10.88 -10.31 -2.50
CA ALA A 42 -11.50 -11.63 -2.69
C ALA A 42 -10.57 -12.77 -2.23
N TYR A 43 -9.28 -12.70 -2.56
CA TYR A 43 -8.28 -13.64 -2.11
C TYR A 43 -8.16 -13.66 -0.58
N LEU A 44 -8.06 -12.49 0.05
CA LEU A 44 -7.95 -12.38 1.51
C LEU A 44 -9.20 -12.92 2.22
N LEU A 45 -10.39 -12.64 1.71
CA LEU A 45 -11.65 -13.16 2.25
C LEU A 45 -11.74 -14.69 2.10
N TRP A 46 -11.33 -15.21 0.94
CA TRP A 46 -11.34 -16.65 0.70
C TRP A 46 -10.36 -17.40 1.58
N GLN A 47 -9.13 -16.89 1.71
CA GLN A 47 -8.05 -17.55 2.43
C GLN A 47 -8.19 -17.44 3.97
N TYR A 48 -8.60 -16.26 4.45
CA TYR A 48 -8.59 -15.95 5.89
C TYR A 48 -9.97 -15.80 6.52
N HIS A 49 -11.05 -16.00 5.75
CA HIS A 49 -12.43 -15.97 6.25
C HIS A 49 -12.70 -14.75 7.14
N GLY A 50 -12.93 -14.95 8.44
CA GLY A 50 -13.23 -13.85 9.37
C GLY A 50 -12.07 -12.85 9.52
N LEU A 51 -10.81 -13.31 9.56
CA LEU A 51 -9.63 -12.44 9.59
C LEU A 51 -9.48 -11.66 8.28
N GLY A 52 -9.90 -12.25 7.15
CA GLY A 52 -9.89 -11.61 5.85
C GLY A 52 -10.75 -10.34 5.78
N LEU A 53 -11.83 -10.27 6.56
CA LEU A 53 -12.68 -9.07 6.61
C LEU A 53 -11.94 -7.89 7.27
N VAL A 54 -11.13 -8.16 8.28
CA VAL A 54 -10.25 -7.16 8.90
C VAL A 54 -9.17 -6.71 7.93
N ALA A 55 -8.57 -7.68 7.22
CA ALA A 55 -7.58 -7.39 6.18
C ALA A 55 -8.16 -6.49 5.08
N ALA A 56 -9.31 -6.87 4.54
CA ALA A 56 -10.01 -6.09 3.52
C ALA A 56 -10.31 -4.66 4.00
N GLY A 57 -10.82 -4.51 5.21
CA GLY A 57 -11.05 -3.19 5.83
C GLY A 57 -9.77 -2.37 5.98
N SER A 58 -8.66 -3.00 6.38
CA SER A 58 -7.36 -2.33 6.53
C SER A 58 -6.77 -1.93 5.17
N VAL A 59 -6.88 -2.78 4.13
CA VAL A 59 -6.44 -2.45 2.76
C VAL A 59 -7.24 -1.28 2.21
N LEU A 60 -8.57 -1.28 2.38
CA LEU A 60 -9.42 -0.17 1.94
C LEU A 60 -9.07 1.14 2.66
N LEU A 61 -8.80 1.06 3.97
CA LEU A 61 -8.38 2.21 4.76
C LEU A 61 -7.01 2.72 4.30
N ALA A 62 -6.03 1.83 4.09
CA ALA A 62 -4.70 2.18 3.59
C ALA A 62 -4.79 2.88 2.22
N THR A 63 -5.58 2.32 1.31
CA THR A 63 -5.84 2.91 -0.01
C THR A 63 -6.49 4.28 0.11
N GLY A 64 -7.50 4.43 0.95
CA GLY A 64 -8.20 5.70 1.16
C GLY A 64 -7.28 6.78 1.73
N VAL A 65 -6.46 6.44 2.74
CA VAL A 65 -5.48 7.36 3.34
C VAL A 65 -4.40 7.75 2.33
N SER A 66 -3.89 6.78 1.56
CA SER A 66 -2.90 7.03 0.50
C SER A 66 -3.44 7.99 -0.56
N TYR A 67 -4.68 7.77 -1.00
CA TYR A 67 -5.35 8.65 -1.96
C TYR A 67 -5.55 10.06 -1.39
N LEU A 68 -6.03 10.19 -0.16
CA LEU A 68 -6.22 11.48 0.50
C LEU A 68 -4.90 12.24 0.64
N LEU A 69 -3.80 11.56 1.00
CA LEU A 69 -2.49 12.19 1.10
C LEU A 69 -1.97 12.65 -0.25
N VAL A 70 -2.14 11.87 -1.31
CA VAL A 70 -1.78 12.30 -2.68
C VAL A 70 -2.60 13.54 -3.10
N CYS A 71 -3.91 13.57 -2.80
CA CYS A 71 -4.74 14.74 -3.06
C CYS A 71 -4.27 15.96 -2.26
N LEU A 72 -3.92 15.78 -0.99
CA LEU A 72 -3.43 16.85 -0.13
C LEU A 72 -2.09 17.40 -0.63
N LEU A 73 -1.16 16.54 -1.04
CA LEU A 73 0.11 16.97 -1.64
C LEU A 73 -0.10 17.69 -2.98
N SER A 74 -1.06 17.24 -3.77
CA SER A 74 -1.44 17.93 -5.01
C SER A 74 -1.92 19.35 -4.74
N TRP A 75 -2.75 19.53 -3.70
CA TRP A 75 -3.30 20.84 -3.36
C TRP A 75 -2.26 21.79 -2.71
N THR A 76 -1.43 21.25 -1.80
CA THR A 76 -0.48 22.07 -1.02
C THR A 76 0.83 22.35 -1.74
N MET A 77 1.37 21.37 -2.45
CA MET A 77 2.68 21.43 -3.10
C MET A 77 2.62 21.47 -4.64
N GLY A 78 1.41 21.45 -5.22
CA GLY A 78 1.24 21.37 -6.67
C GLY A 78 1.74 20.04 -7.26
N TYR A 79 1.80 18.99 -6.46
CA TYR A 79 2.22 17.66 -6.92
C TYR A 79 1.27 17.17 -8.01
N ARG A 80 1.81 16.84 -9.18
CA ARG A 80 1.03 16.28 -10.30
C ARG A 80 1.28 14.77 -10.35
N LEU A 81 0.22 14.01 -10.15
CA LEU A 81 0.30 12.56 -10.26
C LEU A 81 0.58 12.17 -11.72
N SER A 82 1.75 11.59 -11.96
CA SER A 82 2.10 11.04 -13.28
C SER A 82 1.42 9.69 -13.50
N MET A 83 1.36 9.22 -14.76
CA MET A 83 0.85 7.87 -15.06
C MET A 83 1.62 6.79 -14.33
N ALA A 84 2.95 6.92 -14.26
CA ALA A 84 3.79 6.01 -13.48
C ALA A 84 3.48 6.09 -11.96
N GLY A 85 3.08 7.26 -11.45
CA GLY A 85 2.60 7.42 -10.08
C GLY A 85 1.30 6.66 -9.81
N VAL A 86 0.36 6.62 -10.77
CA VAL A 86 -0.86 5.78 -10.69
C VAL A 86 -0.49 4.31 -10.61
N VAL A 87 0.45 3.84 -11.44
CA VAL A 87 0.97 2.48 -11.38
C VAL A 87 1.59 2.18 -10.01
N GLY A 88 2.32 3.13 -9.42
CA GLY A 88 2.86 3.01 -8.06
C GLY A 88 1.77 2.79 -7.01
N LEU A 89 0.66 3.51 -7.10
CA LEU A 89 -0.51 3.31 -6.23
C LEU A 89 -1.12 1.90 -6.41
N ILE A 90 -1.23 1.42 -7.63
CA ILE A 90 -1.78 0.08 -7.91
C ILE A 90 -0.89 -1.02 -7.35
N ILE A 91 0.42 -0.91 -7.53
CA ILE A 91 1.39 -1.88 -7.00
C ILE A 91 1.38 -1.88 -5.47
N SER A 92 1.16 -0.74 -4.84
CA SER A 92 1.11 -0.66 -3.38
C SER A 92 0.01 -1.54 -2.78
N PHE A 93 -1.08 -1.80 -3.48
CA PHE A 93 -2.12 -2.74 -3.00
C PHE A 93 -1.58 -4.15 -2.77
N GLY A 94 -0.69 -4.62 -3.66
CA GLY A 94 0.00 -5.90 -3.51
C GLY A 94 0.94 -5.89 -2.30
N VAL A 95 1.74 -4.84 -2.17
CA VAL A 95 2.69 -4.67 -1.04
C VAL A 95 1.96 -4.62 0.29
N THR A 96 0.87 -3.85 0.36
CA THR A 96 0.00 -3.78 1.55
C THR A 96 -0.59 -5.15 1.89
N ALA A 97 -1.07 -5.88 0.88
CA ALA A 97 -1.62 -7.22 1.08
C ALA A 97 -0.59 -8.20 1.62
N ASP A 98 0.66 -8.15 1.15
CA ASP A 98 1.75 -9.00 1.63
C ASP A 98 2.01 -8.81 3.13
N SER A 99 1.99 -7.59 3.63
CA SER A 99 2.14 -7.29 5.05
C SER A 99 1.02 -7.89 5.89
N PHE A 100 -0.22 -7.85 5.41
CA PHE A 100 -1.36 -8.50 6.07
C PHE A 100 -1.26 -10.02 6.02
N ILE A 101 -0.89 -10.59 4.88
CA ILE A 101 -0.68 -12.02 4.71
C ILE A 101 0.33 -12.53 5.73
N VAL A 102 1.50 -11.87 5.84
CA VAL A 102 2.52 -12.24 6.83
C VAL A 102 1.96 -12.19 8.26
N PHE A 103 1.20 -11.16 8.62
CA PHE A 103 0.62 -11.05 9.95
C PHE A 103 -0.42 -12.14 10.23
N PHE A 104 -1.34 -12.38 9.30
CA PHE A 104 -2.40 -13.37 9.50
C PHE A 104 -1.91 -14.81 9.46
N GLU A 105 -0.91 -15.12 8.65
CA GLU A 105 -0.28 -16.45 8.68
C GLU A 105 0.38 -16.69 10.03
N ARG A 106 1.05 -15.72 10.63
CA ARG A 106 1.59 -15.87 11.98
C ARG A 106 0.51 -16.09 13.05
N ILE A 107 -0.63 -15.40 12.94
CA ILE A 107 -1.77 -15.67 13.84
C ILE A 107 -2.30 -17.07 13.63
N ARG A 108 -2.43 -17.51 12.39
CA ARG A 108 -2.93 -18.84 12.05
C ARG A 108 -2.01 -19.95 12.54
N ASP A 109 -0.70 -19.77 12.42
CA ASP A 109 0.29 -20.70 12.96
C ASP A 109 0.14 -20.85 14.49
N GLU A 110 0.01 -19.74 15.23
CA GLU A 110 -0.18 -19.74 16.66
C GLU A 110 -1.53 -20.41 17.10
N ILE A 111 -2.58 -20.25 16.28
CA ILE A 111 -3.87 -20.94 16.51
C ILE A 111 -3.71 -22.45 16.29
N ARG A 112 -2.98 -22.88 15.26
CA ARG A 112 -2.69 -24.30 14.99
C ARG A 112 -1.87 -24.96 16.10
N GLU A 113 -1.03 -24.17 16.78
CA GLU A 113 -0.30 -24.62 17.99
C GLU A 113 -1.21 -24.73 19.23
N GLY A 114 -2.52 -24.46 19.09
CA GLY A 114 -3.50 -24.61 20.18
C GLY A 114 -3.65 -23.39 21.08
N ARG A 115 -3.13 -22.21 20.68
CA ARG A 115 -3.29 -20.99 21.46
C ARG A 115 -4.67 -20.39 21.28
N THR A 116 -5.14 -19.66 22.29
CA THR A 116 -6.37 -18.88 22.18
C THR A 116 -6.16 -17.72 21.18
N LEU A 117 -7.21 -17.30 20.47
CA LEU A 117 -7.14 -16.23 19.48
C LEU A 117 -6.48 -14.96 20.03
N LYS A 118 -6.78 -14.55 21.25
CA LYS A 118 -6.16 -13.39 21.91
C LYS A 118 -4.65 -13.55 22.07
N SER A 119 -4.20 -14.73 22.51
CA SER A 119 -2.77 -15.05 22.65
C SER A 119 -2.10 -15.13 21.29
N ALA A 120 -2.76 -15.78 20.32
CA ALA A 120 -2.28 -15.92 18.95
C ALA A 120 -2.05 -14.57 18.25
N VAL A 121 -2.96 -13.61 18.40
CA VAL A 121 -2.79 -12.25 17.86
C VAL A 121 -1.57 -11.57 18.46
N SER A 122 -1.39 -11.64 19.79
CA SER A 122 -0.25 -10.98 20.46
C SER A 122 1.09 -11.60 20.08
N HIS A 123 1.18 -12.94 20.09
CA HIS A 123 2.42 -13.64 19.72
C HIS A 123 2.70 -13.55 18.22
N GLY A 124 1.68 -13.74 17.38
CA GLY A 124 1.77 -13.59 15.93
C GLY A 124 2.28 -12.19 15.55
N TRP A 125 1.78 -11.14 16.22
CA TRP A 125 2.27 -9.78 16.03
C TRP A 125 3.75 -9.62 16.35
N GLN A 126 4.21 -10.15 17.49
CA GLN A 126 5.62 -10.02 17.88
C GLN A 126 6.57 -10.66 16.86
N ARG A 127 6.14 -11.74 16.21
CA ARG A 127 6.90 -12.39 15.14
C ARG A 127 6.76 -11.66 13.80
N ALA A 128 5.53 -11.27 13.42
CA ALA A 128 5.24 -10.61 12.14
C ALA A 128 5.86 -9.22 12.03
N LYS A 129 5.75 -8.38 13.08
CA LYS A 129 6.19 -6.98 13.04
C LYS A 129 7.62 -6.80 12.54
N ARG A 130 8.54 -7.68 12.96
CA ARG A 130 9.94 -7.58 12.54
C ARG A 130 10.08 -7.85 11.04
N THR A 131 9.39 -8.85 10.52
CA THR A 131 9.41 -9.20 9.11
C THR A 131 8.80 -8.09 8.27
N ILE A 132 7.66 -7.54 8.68
CA ILE A 132 6.98 -6.43 8.01
C ILE A 132 7.88 -5.19 7.98
N ILE A 133 8.45 -4.77 9.12
CA ILE A 133 9.35 -3.61 9.18
C ILE A 133 10.55 -3.78 8.24
N VAL A 134 11.17 -4.97 8.22
CA VAL A 134 12.32 -5.23 7.35
C VAL A 134 11.91 -5.17 5.89
N ALA A 135 10.81 -5.82 5.50
CA ALA A 135 10.30 -5.81 4.12
C ALA A 135 9.98 -4.38 3.66
N ASP A 136 9.22 -3.63 4.46
CA ASP A 136 8.84 -2.25 4.13
C ASP A 136 10.04 -1.30 4.12
N THR A 137 11.05 -1.55 4.98
CA THR A 137 12.31 -0.78 4.94
C THR A 137 13.07 -1.02 3.64
N VAL A 138 13.10 -2.27 3.14
CA VAL A 138 13.72 -2.58 1.84
C VAL A 138 12.96 -1.91 0.70
N ASN A 139 11.62 -2.00 0.70
CA ASN A 139 10.79 -1.33 -0.29
C ASN A 139 10.98 0.20 -0.28
N LEU A 140 11.03 0.78 0.91
CA LEU A 140 11.27 2.22 1.07
C LEU A 140 12.69 2.61 0.60
N ALA A 141 13.70 1.81 0.92
CA ALA A 141 15.07 2.05 0.44
C ALA A 141 15.14 2.00 -1.10
N CYS A 142 14.48 1.01 -1.73
CA CYS A 142 14.36 0.94 -3.19
C CYS A 142 13.66 2.18 -3.76
N ALA A 143 12.55 2.61 -3.14
CA ALA A 143 11.83 3.79 -3.58
C ALA A 143 12.68 5.07 -3.46
N VAL A 144 13.44 5.23 -2.37
CA VAL A 144 14.36 6.35 -2.17
C VAL A 144 15.47 6.35 -3.23
N VAL A 145 16.12 5.22 -3.46
CA VAL A 145 17.17 5.10 -4.47
C VAL A 145 16.61 5.44 -5.87
N LEU A 146 15.45 4.88 -6.22
CA LEU A 146 14.79 5.20 -7.49
C LEU A 146 14.43 6.70 -7.59
N TYR A 147 13.96 7.31 -6.51
CA TYR A 147 13.58 8.71 -6.52
C TYR A 147 14.77 9.64 -6.84
N PHE A 148 15.96 9.35 -6.33
CA PHE A 148 17.14 10.15 -6.57
C PHE A 148 17.84 9.83 -7.90
N LEU A 149 17.81 8.59 -8.35
CA LEU A 149 18.50 8.17 -9.58
C LEU A 149 17.63 8.29 -10.83
N ALA A 150 16.31 8.18 -10.70
CA ALA A 150 15.41 8.22 -11.83
C ALA A 150 15.08 9.66 -12.27
N VAL A 151 14.77 9.80 -13.56
CA VAL A 151 14.29 11.04 -14.18
C VAL A 151 12.88 10.84 -14.75
N GLY A 152 12.19 11.94 -14.99
CA GLY A 152 10.86 11.90 -15.61
C GLY A 152 9.79 11.18 -14.79
N SER A 153 8.98 10.38 -15.45
CA SER A 153 7.82 9.69 -14.87
C SER A 153 8.19 8.63 -13.83
N VAL A 154 9.36 7.99 -13.95
CA VAL A 154 9.84 6.96 -13.00
C VAL A 154 10.04 7.55 -11.61
N ARG A 155 10.44 8.81 -11.51
CA ARG A 155 10.55 9.52 -10.22
C ARG A 155 9.19 9.67 -9.53
N GLY A 156 8.12 9.91 -10.31
CA GLY A 156 6.75 9.94 -9.81
C GLY A 156 6.29 8.58 -9.24
N PHE A 157 6.62 7.48 -9.93
CA PHE A 157 6.40 6.13 -9.44
C PHE A 157 7.11 5.88 -8.11
N ALA A 158 8.41 6.18 -8.03
CA ALA A 158 9.21 5.99 -6.83
C ALA A 158 8.65 6.80 -5.64
N PHE A 159 8.22 8.02 -5.88
CA PHE A 159 7.61 8.86 -4.84
C PHE A 159 6.31 8.24 -4.29
N THR A 160 5.39 7.83 -5.16
CA THR A 160 4.13 7.21 -4.72
C THR A 160 4.38 5.89 -4.01
N LEU A 161 5.27 5.04 -4.50
CA LEU A 161 5.63 3.79 -3.86
C LEU A 161 6.21 4.02 -2.46
N GLY A 162 7.13 4.96 -2.31
CA GLY A 162 7.70 5.31 -1.00
C GLY A 162 6.66 5.86 -0.03
N LEU A 163 5.79 6.77 -0.51
CA LEU A 163 4.72 7.35 0.29
C LEU A 163 3.75 6.28 0.80
N THR A 164 3.27 5.41 -0.09
CA THR A 164 2.34 4.34 0.28
C THR A 164 2.97 3.33 1.24
N THR A 165 4.23 2.96 1.06
CA THR A 165 4.95 2.07 1.98
C THR A 165 5.00 2.64 3.40
N VAL A 166 5.24 3.95 3.56
CA VAL A 166 5.22 4.60 4.88
C VAL A 166 3.81 4.57 5.49
N ILE A 167 2.78 4.84 4.68
CA ILE A 167 1.38 4.79 5.12
C ILE A 167 1.00 3.39 5.56
N ASP A 168 1.36 2.38 4.78
CA ASP A 168 1.08 0.97 5.08
C ASP A 168 1.68 0.55 6.41
N LEU A 169 2.94 0.92 6.66
CA LEU A 169 3.61 0.64 7.93
C LEU A 169 2.87 1.29 9.11
N ILE A 170 2.45 2.54 8.98
CA ILE A 170 1.69 3.25 10.01
C ILE A 170 0.34 2.56 10.25
N ILE A 171 -0.38 2.20 9.19
CA ILE A 171 -1.70 1.58 9.31
C ILE A 171 -1.61 0.19 9.93
N VAL A 172 -0.65 -0.63 9.53
CA VAL A 172 -0.46 -1.96 10.12
C VAL A 172 -0.17 -1.85 11.62
N MET A 173 0.69 -0.91 12.02
CA MET A 173 1.08 -0.75 13.42
C MET A 173 0.04 -0.05 14.28
N MET A 174 -0.57 1.03 13.78
CA MET A 174 -1.46 1.88 14.57
C MET A 174 -2.93 1.53 14.45
N PHE A 175 -3.34 0.90 13.37
CA PHE A 175 -4.74 0.56 13.12
C PHE A 175 -4.99 -0.94 13.15
N THR A 176 -4.31 -1.72 12.30
CA THR A 176 -4.65 -3.13 12.12
C THR A 176 -4.39 -3.97 13.36
N TYR A 177 -3.25 -3.79 14.01
CA TYR A 177 -2.91 -4.52 15.22
C TYR A 177 -3.84 -4.19 16.40
N PRO A 178 -4.08 -2.91 16.78
CA PRO A 178 -5.07 -2.58 17.82
C PRO A 178 -6.49 -3.03 17.47
N LEU A 179 -6.90 -2.92 16.21
CA LEU A 179 -8.20 -3.38 15.75
C LEU A 179 -8.35 -4.90 15.98
N MET A 180 -7.32 -5.68 15.65
CA MET A 180 -7.31 -7.12 15.91
C MET A 180 -7.47 -7.43 17.39
N ILE A 181 -6.77 -6.71 18.29
CA ILE A 181 -6.91 -6.90 19.75
C ILE A 181 -8.34 -6.61 20.21
N VAL A 182 -8.95 -5.54 19.71
CA VAL A 182 -10.33 -5.18 20.06
C VAL A 182 -11.31 -6.25 19.58
N LEU A 183 -11.13 -6.74 18.35
CA LEU A 183 -11.99 -7.77 17.76
C LEU A 183 -11.89 -9.11 18.49
N THR A 184 -10.73 -9.48 19.06
CA THR A 184 -10.60 -10.69 19.89
C THR A 184 -11.47 -10.65 21.15
N ARG A 185 -11.94 -9.47 21.57
CA ARG A 185 -12.84 -9.31 22.71
C ARG A 185 -14.32 -9.46 22.34
N THR A 186 -14.65 -9.44 21.06
CA THR A 186 -16.03 -9.59 20.60
C THR A 186 -16.40 -11.07 20.51
N LYS A 187 -17.65 -11.41 20.89
CA LYS A 187 -18.16 -12.79 20.84
C LYS A 187 -18.13 -13.41 19.44
N PHE A 188 -18.17 -12.58 18.39
CA PHE A 188 -18.18 -13.03 17.00
C PHE A 188 -16.85 -13.68 16.58
N PHE A 189 -15.72 -13.21 17.11
CA PHE A 189 -14.39 -13.73 16.84
C PHE A 189 -13.85 -14.64 17.97
N GLY A 190 -14.44 -14.57 19.18
CA GLY A 190 -13.96 -15.31 20.38
C GLY A 190 -14.23 -16.80 20.38
N GLU A 191 -15.18 -17.30 19.56
CA GLU A 191 -15.44 -18.72 19.41
C GLU A 191 -14.57 -19.29 18.27
N GLY A 192 -13.37 -19.76 18.59
CA GLY A 192 -12.32 -20.22 17.68
C GLY A 192 -12.66 -21.39 16.73
N LYS A 193 -13.93 -21.74 16.54
CA LYS A 193 -14.39 -22.81 15.64
C LYS A 193 -14.47 -22.42 14.14
N ARG A 194 -14.22 -21.16 13.78
CA ARG A 194 -14.30 -20.68 12.38
C ARG A 194 -12.95 -20.44 11.70
N PHE A 195 -11.85 -20.81 12.36
CA PHE A 195 -10.50 -20.51 11.86
C PHE A 195 -9.65 -21.75 11.58
N SER A 196 -10.24 -22.95 11.63
CA SER A 196 -9.58 -24.19 11.22
C SER A 196 -9.78 -24.49 9.75
#